data_af41b54b1169cf0b88f50871989c06d6
#
_entry.id   af41b54b1169cf0b88f50871989c06d6
#
_cell.length_a   1.000
_cell.length_b   1.000
_cell.length_c   1.000
_cell.angle_alpha   90.00
_cell.angle_beta   90.00
_cell.angle_gamma   90.00
#
_symmetry.space_group_name_H-M   'P 1'
#
loop_
_entity.id
_entity.type
_entity.pdbx_description
1 polymer ?
#
loop_
_entity_poly.entity_id
_entity_poly.type
_entity_poly.pdbx_seq_one_letter_code
_entity_poly.pdbx_strand_id
1 'polypeptide(L)'
;TIIGGPDMIGQGWRMLVECLSIGRCITLPSGATGTARYALGWSGGFTRVRRQFNVPVAEMEGVQEPLARMAALAYISQATVYQTANMIDHGEKPAVPSAILKSQLTEFQRVLLSDAMDVHGGKAVTLGPRNYLGIGYSANPVAITVEGANIMTRNLMIFGQGAIRCHPYVLEELAAKDTNDMKAFDKAFFGHAGLIFGNAARAFTLGFGIGKSSVPFDGPATIYAQDIARLSAGFGLCADAAMASLGSALKKREMISARLGD
;
A
#
# COMPACT_ATOMS: atom_id res chain seq x y z
N THR A 1 -21.38 7.02 -30.52
CA THR A 1 -20.23 6.08 -30.72
C THR A 1 -20.12 5.17 -29.52
N ILE A 2 -20.04 3.86 -29.75
CA ILE A 2 -19.84 2.86 -28.68
C ILE A 2 -18.34 2.73 -28.45
N ILE A 3 -17.91 2.93 -27.21
CA ILE A 3 -16.50 2.76 -26.82
C ILE A 3 -16.12 1.28 -26.97
N GLY A 4 -15.07 0.99 -27.69
CA GLY A 4 -14.60 -0.37 -27.98
C GLY A 4 -15.37 -1.08 -29.10
N GLY A 5 -16.38 -0.46 -29.71
CA GLY A 5 -17.19 -1.04 -30.79
C GLY A 5 -18.34 -1.93 -30.29
N PRO A 6 -19.14 -2.49 -31.22
CA PRO A 6 -20.34 -3.27 -30.89
C PRO A 6 -20.05 -4.50 -30.02
N ASP A 7 -18.90 -5.16 -30.19
CA ASP A 7 -18.51 -6.37 -29.47
C ASP A 7 -18.22 -6.13 -27.98
N MET A 8 -18.06 -4.86 -27.61
CA MET A 8 -17.80 -4.46 -26.21
C MET A 8 -19.08 -4.05 -25.45
N ILE A 9 -20.25 -4.20 -26.06
CA ILE A 9 -21.52 -3.93 -25.38
C ILE A 9 -21.67 -4.88 -24.18
N GLY A 10 -21.96 -4.31 -23.02
CA GLY A 10 -22.05 -5.06 -21.75
C GLY A 10 -20.72 -5.26 -21.02
N GLN A 11 -19.56 -4.89 -21.62
CA GLN A 11 -18.23 -5.05 -21.02
C GLN A 11 -17.72 -3.78 -20.30
N GLY A 12 -18.56 -2.77 -20.13
CA GLY A 12 -18.15 -1.46 -19.60
C GLY A 12 -17.47 -1.54 -18.22
N TRP A 13 -17.95 -2.40 -17.32
CA TRP A 13 -17.31 -2.61 -16.02
C TRP A 13 -15.91 -3.20 -16.14
N ARG A 14 -15.73 -4.20 -17.00
CA ARG A 14 -14.43 -4.81 -17.27
C ARG A 14 -13.45 -3.78 -17.83
N MET A 15 -13.88 -3.02 -18.85
CA MET A 15 -13.06 -1.96 -19.46
C MET A 15 -12.61 -0.93 -18.42
N LEU A 16 -13.54 -0.48 -17.56
CA LEU A 16 -13.25 0.48 -16.50
C LEU A 16 -12.20 -0.07 -15.53
N VAL A 17 -12.39 -1.28 -15.03
CA VAL A 17 -11.51 -1.88 -14.03
C VAL A 17 -10.11 -2.16 -14.59
N GLU A 18 -10.02 -2.68 -15.82
CA GLU A 18 -8.74 -2.95 -16.48
C GLU A 18 -7.94 -1.65 -16.71
N CYS A 19 -8.58 -0.59 -17.21
CA CYS A 19 -7.90 0.69 -17.44
C CYS A 19 -7.51 1.39 -16.14
N LEU A 20 -8.41 1.46 -15.16
CA LEU A 20 -8.14 2.13 -13.89
C LEU A 20 -7.10 1.41 -13.03
N SER A 21 -6.96 0.09 -13.17
CA SER A 21 -5.95 -0.64 -12.38
C SER A 21 -4.54 -0.21 -12.75
N ILE A 22 -4.26 0.06 -14.02
CA ILE A 22 -2.94 0.56 -14.49
C ILE A 22 -2.69 1.97 -13.95
N GLY A 23 -3.65 2.90 -14.09
CA GLY A 23 -3.54 4.25 -13.53
C GLY A 23 -3.29 4.22 -12.02
N ARG A 24 -4.00 3.36 -11.33
CA ARG A 24 -3.87 3.18 -9.88
C ARG A 24 -2.54 2.56 -9.45
N CYS A 25 -1.95 1.71 -10.29
CA CYS A 25 -0.64 1.11 -10.04
C CYS A 25 0.52 2.05 -10.31
N ILE A 26 0.44 2.84 -11.36
CA ILE A 26 1.59 3.56 -11.91
C ILE A 26 1.42 5.06 -11.77
N THR A 27 0.36 5.66 -12.34
CA THR A 27 0.30 7.11 -12.50
C THR A 27 0.16 7.85 -11.17
N LEU A 28 -0.80 7.49 -10.32
CA LEU A 28 -0.97 8.14 -9.02
C LEU A 28 0.18 7.83 -8.04
N PRO A 29 0.63 6.58 -7.88
CA PRO A 29 1.80 6.27 -7.08
C PRO A 29 3.08 6.98 -7.55
N SER A 30 3.31 7.08 -8.87
CA SER A 30 4.46 7.81 -9.41
C SER A 30 4.36 9.31 -9.18
N GLY A 31 3.16 9.89 -9.33
CA GLY A 31 2.91 11.28 -9.02
C GLY A 31 3.15 11.61 -7.53
N ALA A 32 2.67 10.76 -6.63
CA ALA A 32 2.92 10.86 -5.20
C ALA A 32 4.42 10.76 -4.88
N THR A 33 5.11 9.79 -5.50
CA THR A 33 6.57 9.60 -5.34
C THR A 33 7.36 10.79 -5.88
N GLY A 34 6.98 11.32 -7.05
CA GLY A 34 7.58 12.52 -7.62
C GLY A 34 7.46 13.73 -6.68
N THR A 35 6.27 13.94 -6.12
CA THR A 35 6.01 14.98 -5.12
C THR A 35 6.85 14.77 -3.86
N ALA A 36 6.97 13.53 -3.39
CA ALA A 36 7.78 13.19 -2.23
C ALA A 36 9.25 13.55 -2.43
N ARG A 37 9.83 13.14 -3.56
CA ARG A 37 11.23 13.46 -3.91
C ARG A 37 11.48 14.96 -4.04
N TYR A 38 10.58 15.64 -4.68
CA TYR A 38 10.59 17.08 -4.87
C TYR A 38 10.54 17.84 -3.54
N ALA A 39 9.57 17.54 -2.68
CA ALA A 39 9.44 18.19 -1.38
C ALA A 39 10.64 17.89 -0.46
N LEU A 40 11.13 16.65 -0.45
CA LEU A 40 12.34 16.26 0.30
C LEU A 40 13.57 17.03 -0.19
N GLY A 41 13.80 17.08 -1.51
CA GLY A 41 14.94 17.79 -2.09
C GLY A 41 14.93 19.28 -1.75
N TRP A 42 13.78 19.91 -1.83
CA TRP A 42 13.65 21.34 -1.51
C TRP A 42 13.75 21.61 -0.01
N SER A 43 13.17 20.77 0.83
CA SER A 43 13.30 20.90 2.29
C SER A 43 14.74 20.71 2.73
N GLY A 44 15.43 19.73 2.15
CA GLY A 44 16.86 19.51 2.41
C GLY A 44 17.74 20.70 1.98
N GLY A 45 17.47 21.29 0.80
CA GLY A 45 18.15 22.50 0.33
C GLY A 45 17.85 23.73 1.22
N PHE A 46 16.56 23.95 1.52
CA PHE A 46 16.13 25.04 2.37
C PHE A 46 16.78 25.02 3.75
N THR A 47 16.77 23.88 4.41
CA THR A 47 17.29 23.73 5.77
C THR A 47 18.80 23.93 5.87
N ARG A 48 19.55 23.67 4.81
CA ARG A 48 21.00 23.96 4.75
C ARG A 48 21.32 25.44 4.59
N VAL A 49 20.43 26.18 3.92
CA VAL A 49 20.62 27.62 3.66
C VAL A 49 20.03 28.47 4.78
N ARG A 50 18.86 28.10 5.30
CA ARG A 50 18.18 28.81 6.37
C ARG A 50 18.96 28.69 7.68
N ARG A 51 19.29 29.83 8.27
CA ARG A 51 19.99 29.87 9.56
C ARG A 51 19.09 30.46 10.65
N GLN A 52 19.18 29.89 11.83
CA GLN A 52 18.64 30.42 13.09
C GLN A 52 19.69 30.16 14.18
N PHE A 53 19.77 31.07 15.17
CA PHE A 53 20.77 30.94 16.24
C PHE A 53 22.21 30.75 15.73
N ASN A 54 22.53 31.34 14.58
CA ASN A 54 23.82 31.27 13.89
C ASN A 54 24.21 29.90 13.31
N VAL A 55 23.30 28.91 13.31
CA VAL A 55 23.53 27.61 12.69
C VAL A 55 22.50 27.34 11.57
N PRO A 56 22.83 26.53 10.55
CA PRO A 56 21.83 26.01 9.62
C PRO A 56 20.75 25.25 10.37
N VAL A 57 19.47 25.44 10.01
CA VAL A 57 18.40 24.73 10.73
C VAL A 57 18.45 23.22 10.52
N ALA A 58 19.16 22.74 9.49
CA ALA A 58 19.43 21.32 9.27
C ALA A 58 20.25 20.65 10.40
N GLU A 59 20.94 21.44 11.23
CA GLU A 59 21.71 20.94 12.37
C GLU A 59 20.87 20.76 13.62
N MET A 60 19.61 21.22 13.61
CA MET A 60 18.68 21.09 14.72
C MET A 60 17.97 19.74 14.69
N GLU A 61 18.08 18.95 15.76
CA GLU A 61 17.46 17.62 15.85
C GLU A 61 15.95 17.64 15.58
N GLY A 62 15.23 18.66 16.07
CA GLY A 62 13.80 18.83 15.81
C GLY A 62 13.45 19.08 14.34
N VAL A 63 14.43 19.46 13.49
CA VAL A 63 14.29 19.58 12.03
C VAL A 63 14.74 18.29 11.34
N GLN A 64 15.72 17.61 11.90
CA GLN A 64 16.23 16.35 11.35
C GLN A 64 15.18 15.23 11.40
N GLU A 65 14.35 15.18 12.44
CA GLU A 65 13.30 14.16 12.60
C GLU A 65 12.29 14.18 11.44
N PRO A 66 11.60 15.29 11.10
CA PRO A 66 10.71 15.32 9.94
C PRO A 66 11.45 15.09 8.62
N LEU A 67 12.70 15.58 8.46
CA LEU A 67 13.49 15.29 7.25
C LEU A 67 13.80 13.80 7.10
N ALA A 68 14.13 13.10 8.19
CA ALA A 68 14.35 11.66 8.18
C ALA A 68 13.07 10.89 7.83
N ARG A 69 11.92 11.28 8.38
CA ARG A 69 10.63 10.70 8.03
C ARG A 69 10.30 10.91 6.55
N MET A 70 10.49 12.14 6.05
CA MET A 70 10.31 12.45 4.63
C MET A 70 11.22 11.58 3.74
N ALA A 71 12.48 11.40 4.11
CA ALA A 71 13.43 10.56 3.37
C ALA A 71 12.99 9.10 3.34
N ALA A 72 12.56 8.55 4.47
CA ALA A 72 12.07 7.18 4.58
C ALA A 72 10.82 6.96 3.72
N LEU A 73 9.83 7.86 3.80
CA LEU A 73 8.61 7.77 3.01
C LEU A 73 8.87 7.91 1.50
N ALA A 74 9.77 8.80 1.10
CA ALA A 74 10.17 8.95 -0.31
C ALA A 74 10.89 7.69 -0.82
N TYR A 75 11.76 7.08 -0.02
CA TYR A 75 12.46 5.85 -0.37
C TYR A 75 11.49 4.67 -0.54
N ILE A 76 10.60 4.45 0.43
CA ILE A 76 9.59 3.39 0.38
C ILE A 76 8.69 3.58 -0.85
N SER A 77 8.24 4.80 -1.10
CA SER A 77 7.41 5.13 -2.26
C SER A 77 8.12 4.79 -3.58
N GLN A 78 9.38 5.15 -3.71
CA GLN A 78 10.16 4.87 -4.91
C GLN A 78 10.37 3.35 -5.12
N ALA A 79 10.72 2.63 -4.06
CA ALA A 79 10.94 1.19 -4.11
C ALA A 79 9.67 0.43 -4.53
N THR A 80 8.52 0.79 -3.97
CA THR A 80 7.24 0.14 -4.28
C THR A 80 6.76 0.43 -5.70
N VAL A 81 6.95 1.65 -6.21
CA VAL A 81 6.63 2.00 -7.60
C VAL A 81 7.49 1.18 -8.58
N TYR A 82 8.79 1.07 -8.33
CA TYR A 82 9.67 0.26 -9.18
C TYR A 82 9.29 -1.23 -9.15
N GLN A 83 9.01 -1.76 -7.95
CA GLN A 83 8.59 -3.15 -7.83
C GLN A 83 7.28 -3.42 -8.59
N THR A 84 6.31 -2.51 -8.51
CA THR A 84 5.02 -2.68 -9.19
C THR A 84 5.17 -2.55 -10.72
N ALA A 85 6.00 -1.64 -11.18
CA ALA A 85 6.33 -1.54 -12.61
C ALA A 85 6.97 -2.83 -13.12
N ASN A 86 7.92 -3.38 -12.37
CA ASN A 86 8.56 -4.65 -12.70
C ASN A 86 7.57 -5.83 -12.75
N MET A 87 6.59 -5.90 -11.82
CA MET A 87 5.53 -6.91 -11.86
C MET A 87 4.72 -6.80 -13.17
N ILE A 88 4.36 -5.59 -13.58
CA ILE A 88 3.60 -5.35 -14.83
C ILE A 88 4.42 -5.73 -16.06
N ASP A 89 5.70 -5.40 -16.10
CA ASP A 89 6.61 -5.76 -17.18
C ASP A 89 6.75 -7.27 -17.34
N HIS A 90 6.59 -8.04 -16.26
CA HIS A 90 6.52 -9.50 -16.26
C HIS A 90 5.12 -10.06 -16.54
N GLY A 91 4.16 -9.21 -16.91
CA GLY A 91 2.80 -9.60 -17.30
C GLY A 91 1.84 -9.83 -16.15
N GLU A 92 2.23 -9.52 -14.92
CA GLU A 92 1.34 -9.62 -13.77
C GLU A 92 0.25 -8.54 -13.78
N LYS A 93 -0.90 -8.85 -13.17
CA LYS A 93 -2.02 -7.92 -13.03
C LYS A 93 -2.27 -7.61 -11.55
N PRO A 94 -1.49 -6.71 -10.94
CA PRO A 94 -1.48 -6.47 -9.50
C PRO A 94 -2.71 -5.67 -9.03
N ALA A 95 -3.91 -6.27 -9.07
CA ALA A 95 -5.16 -5.59 -8.74
C ALA A 95 -5.22 -5.10 -7.28
N VAL A 96 -4.81 -5.96 -6.32
CA VAL A 96 -4.80 -5.61 -4.88
C VAL A 96 -3.59 -4.74 -4.54
N PRO A 97 -2.35 -5.07 -4.97
CA PRO A 97 -1.23 -4.15 -4.81
C PRO A 97 -1.51 -2.75 -5.34
N SER A 98 -2.22 -2.62 -6.49
CA SER A 98 -2.59 -1.31 -7.04
C SER A 98 -3.45 -0.48 -6.07
N ALA A 99 -4.39 -1.12 -5.39
CA ALA A 99 -5.24 -0.46 -4.42
C ALA A 99 -4.44 -0.03 -3.18
N ILE A 100 -3.53 -0.88 -2.71
CA ILE A 100 -2.63 -0.59 -1.60
C ILE A 100 -1.73 0.60 -1.95
N LEU A 101 -1.03 0.56 -3.07
CA LEU A 101 -0.11 1.62 -3.48
C LEU A 101 -0.82 2.96 -3.63
N LYS A 102 -1.94 2.98 -4.34
CA LYS A 102 -2.71 4.24 -4.50
C LYS A 102 -3.09 4.82 -3.15
N SER A 103 -3.62 4.00 -2.25
CA SER A 103 -4.05 4.47 -0.93
C SER A 103 -2.88 4.93 -0.07
N GLN A 104 -1.87 4.08 0.09
CA GLN A 104 -0.76 4.35 1.00
C GLN A 104 0.15 5.48 0.48
N LEU A 105 0.52 5.48 -0.79
CA LEU A 105 1.47 6.48 -1.30
C LEU A 105 0.86 7.88 -1.37
N THR A 106 -0.44 8.00 -1.62
CA THR A 106 -1.10 9.31 -1.55
C THR A 106 -1.27 9.81 -0.12
N GLU A 107 -1.41 8.93 0.88
CA GLU A 107 -1.35 9.31 2.29
C GLU A 107 0.08 9.66 2.74
N PHE A 108 1.09 8.91 2.28
CA PHE A 108 2.49 9.28 2.50
C PHE A 108 2.82 10.66 1.92
N GLN A 109 2.32 10.96 0.73
CA GLN A 109 2.42 12.28 0.13
C GLN A 109 1.82 13.37 1.04
N ARG A 110 0.66 13.11 1.66
CA ARG A 110 0.00 14.04 2.59
C ARG A 110 0.89 14.33 3.80
N VAL A 111 1.38 13.28 4.45
CA VAL A 111 2.27 13.40 5.62
C VAL A 111 3.53 14.17 5.24
N LEU A 112 4.17 13.78 4.14
CA LEU A 112 5.42 14.36 3.69
C LEU A 112 5.28 15.85 3.30
N LEU A 113 4.19 16.22 2.65
CA LEU A 113 3.90 17.63 2.35
C LEU A 113 3.62 18.43 3.62
N SER A 114 2.94 17.85 4.61
CA SER A 114 2.75 18.51 5.92
C SER A 114 4.08 18.75 6.63
N ASP A 115 4.96 17.74 6.68
CA ASP A 115 6.31 17.88 7.23
C ASP A 115 7.11 18.95 6.48
N ALA A 116 7.01 19.01 5.15
CA ALA A 116 7.67 20.03 4.35
C ALA A 116 7.14 21.44 4.66
N MET A 117 5.84 21.60 4.84
CA MET A 117 5.23 22.87 5.23
C MET A 117 5.74 23.32 6.59
N ASP A 118 5.80 22.42 7.58
CA ASP A 118 6.28 22.71 8.93
C ASP A 118 7.76 23.11 8.93
N VAL A 119 8.59 22.38 8.21
CA VAL A 119 10.03 22.68 8.06
C VAL A 119 10.27 24.06 7.44
N HIS A 120 9.45 24.49 6.48
CA HIS A 120 9.57 25.78 5.82
C HIS A 120 8.90 26.92 6.61
N GLY A 121 7.96 26.61 7.50
CA GLY A 121 7.24 27.56 8.32
C GLY A 121 6.52 28.65 7.49
N GLY A 122 6.63 29.90 7.88
CA GLY A 122 5.95 31.02 7.23
C GLY A 122 6.21 31.14 5.72
N LYS A 123 7.35 30.69 5.22
CA LYS A 123 7.65 30.67 3.78
C LYS A 123 6.68 29.77 3.01
N ALA A 124 6.27 28.67 3.58
CA ALA A 124 5.34 27.74 2.95
C ALA A 124 3.87 28.18 3.01
N VAL A 125 3.55 29.07 3.96
CA VAL A 125 2.19 29.63 4.13
C VAL A 125 1.97 30.88 3.31
N THR A 126 3.00 31.72 3.14
CA THR A 126 2.92 32.95 2.37
C THR A 126 2.64 32.68 0.90
N LEU A 127 1.51 33.15 0.38
CA LEU A 127 1.15 32.99 -1.03
C LEU A 127 2.06 33.82 -1.93
N GLY A 128 2.21 33.37 -3.16
CA GLY A 128 2.97 34.08 -4.19
C GLY A 128 3.98 33.18 -4.93
N PRO A 129 4.73 33.74 -5.90
CA PRO A 129 5.56 32.96 -6.82
C PRO A 129 6.77 32.28 -6.16
N ARG A 130 7.09 32.68 -4.94
CA ARG A 130 8.18 32.07 -4.17
C ARG A 130 7.74 30.90 -3.28
N ASN A 131 6.42 30.65 -3.19
CA ASN A 131 5.90 29.50 -2.46
C ASN A 131 5.77 28.31 -3.42
N TYR A 132 6.76 27.45 -3.40
CA TYR A 132 6.85 26.27 -4.25
C TYR A 132 6.19 25.01 -3.63
N LEU A 133 5.74 25.08 -2.37
CA LEU A 133 5.07 23.95 -1.69
C LEU A 133 3.55 24.10 -1.64
N GLY A 134 3.04 25.32 -1.50
CA GLY A 134 1.63 25.59 -1.21
C GLY A 134 0.66 25.04 -2.25
N ILE A 135 1.00 25.08 -3.52
CA ILE A 135 0.18 24.50 -4.59
C ILE A 135 0.12 22.96 -4.45
N GLY A 136 1.26 22.31 -4.24
CA GLY A 136 1.32 20.86 -4.03
C GLY A 136 0.54 20.42 -2.80
N TYR A 137 0.65 21.18 -1.70
CA TYR A 137 -0.11 20.92 -0.48
C TYR A 137 -1.63 21.05 -0.71
N SER A 138 -2.07 22.13 -1.35
CA SER A 138 -3.49 22.38 -1.64
C SER A 138 -4.07 21.38 -2.64
N ALA A 139 -3.27 20.88 -3.59
CA ALA A 139 -3.71 19.93 -4.60
C ALA A 139 -3.71 18.47 -4.09
N ASN A 140 -3.05 18.17 -2.96
CA ASN A 140 -2.93 16.80 -2.45
C ASN A 140 -4.28 16.05 -2.29
N PRO A 141 -5.40 16.67 -1.83
CA PRO A 141 -6.69 16.01 -1.73
C PRO A 141 -7.21 15.43 -3.05
N VAL A 142 -6.77 15.94 -4.20
CA VAL A 142 -7.14 15.39 -5.52
C VAL A 142 -6.64 13.95 -5.64
N ALA A 143 -5.37 13.69 -5.33
CA ALA A 143 -4.79 12.35 -5.38
C ALA A 143 -5.48 11.35 -4.43
N ILE A 144 -6.01 11.85 -3.30
CA ILE A 144 -6.75 11.03 -2.32
C ILE A 144 -8.15 10.68 -2.81
N THR A 145 -8.75 11.56 -3.60
CA THR A 145 -10.16 11.45 -4.03
C THR A 145 -10.30 10.67 -5.35
N VAL A 146 -9.44 10.92 -6.32
CA VAL A 146 -9.57 10.33 -7.67
C VAL A 146 -9.17 8.85 -7.70
N GLU A 147 -9.61 8.15 -8.74
CA GLU A 147 -9.35 6.71 -8.98
C GLU A 147 -9.75 5.80 -7.81
N GLY A 148 -10.79 6.16 -7.12
CA GLY A 148 -11.29 5.52 -5.91
C GLY A 148 -10.79 6.21 -4.65
N ALA A 149 -11.70 6.90 -3.96
CA ALA A 149 -11.37 7.60 -2.72
C ALA A 149 -10.69 6.65 -1.72
N ASN A 150 -9.65 7.14 -1.02
CA ASN A 150 -8.89 6.31 -0.09
C ASN A 150 -9.77 5.67 0.99
N ILE A 151 -10.80 6.36 1.47
CA ILE A 151 -11.76 5.81 2.44
C ILE A 151 -12.40 4.53 1.88
N MET A 152 -12.90 4.57 0.64
CA MET A 152 -13.50 3.39 0.01
C MET A 152 -12.44 2.31 -0.30
N THR A 153 -11.30 2.71 -0.79
CA THR A 153 -10.21 1.77 -1.14
C THR A 153 -9.75 1.00 0.10
N ARG A 154 -9.49 1.70 1.19
CA ARG A 154 -9.09 1.11 2.47
C ARG A 154 -10.16 0.19 3.05
N ASN A 155 -11.42 0.63 3.05
CA ASN A 155 -12.49 -0.08 3.74
C ASN A 155 -13.04 -1.27 2.95
N LEU A 156 -13.07 -1.20 1.62
CA LEU A 156 -13.78 -2.17 0.78
C LEU A 156 -12.89 -2.90 -0.23
N MET A 157 -11.80 -2.25 -0.72
CA MET A 157 -11.06 -2.81 -1.84
C MET A 157 -9.87 -3.64 -1.39
N ILE A 158 -9.04 -3.14 -0.47
CA ILE A 158 -7.79 -3.80 -0.09
C ILE A 158 -8.11 -5.17 0.52
N PHE A 159 -8.69 -5.20 1.70
CA PHE A 159 -9.01 -6.46 2.36
C PHE A 159 -10.30 -7.09 1.86
N GLY A 160 -11.37 -6.30 1.70
CA GLY A 160 -12.69 -6.82 1.31
C GLY A 160 -12.73 -7.56 -0.03
N GLN A 161 -11.87 -7.19 -0.98
CA GLN A 161 -11.68 -7.91 -2.24
C GLN A 161 -10.41 -8.78 -2.21
N GLY A 162 -9.35 -8.30 -1.55
CA GLY A 162 -8.07 -8.98 -1.50
C GLY A 162 -8.10 -10.29 -0.73
N ALA A 163 -8.87 -10.36 0.35
CA ALA A 163 -8.98 -11.56 1.18
C ALA A 163 -9.32 -12.82 0.38
N ILE A 164 -10.25 -12.70 -0.58
CA ILE A 164 -10.63 -13.83 -1.43
C ILE A 164 -9.64 -14.01 -2.59
N ARG A 165 -9.23 -12.91 -3.24
CA ARG A 165 -8.45 -12.96 -4.49
C ARG A 165 -6.98 -13.32 -4.28
N CYS A 166 -6.43 -12.96 -3.12
CA CYS A 166 -5.01 -13.21 -2.80
C CYS A 166 -4.83 -14.42 -1.89
N HIS A 167 -5.92 -15.03 -1.41
CA HIS A 167 -5.82 -16.23 -0.61
C HIS A 167 -5.46 -17.44 -1.48
N PRO A 168 -4.47 -18.26 -1.09
CA PRO A 168 -3.99 -19.37 -1.92
C PRO A 168 -5.05 -20.42 -2.29
N TYR A 169 -6.08 -20.63 -1.44
CA TYR A 169 -7.04 -21.74 -1.58
C TYR A 169 -8.49 -21.31 -1.74
N VAL A 170 -8.91 -20.17 -1.24
CA VAL A 170 -10.34 -19.78 -1.19
C VAL A 170 -10.99 -19.72 -2.57
N LEU A 171 -10.29 -19.23 -3.59
CA LEU A 171 -10.82 -19.22 -4.96
C LEU A 171 -10.93 -20.63 -5.53
N GLU A 172 -10.00 -21.52 -5.22
CA GLU A 172 -10.04 -22.93 -5.65
C GLU A 172 -11.20 -23.68 -4.98
N GLU A 173 -11.41 -23.46 -3.67
CA GLU A 173 -12.55 -24.01 -2.93
C GLU A 173 -13.90 -23.57 -3.53
N LEU A 174 -14.04 -22.28 -3.84
CA LEU A 174 -15.23 -21.73 -4.44
C LEU A 174 -15.49 -22.29 -5.85
N ALA A 175 -14.46 -22.35 -6.69
CA ALA A 175 -14.55 -22.88 -8.04
C ALA A 175 -14.90 -24.39 -8.04
N ALA A 176 -14.28 -25.16 -7.16
CA ALA A 176 -14.57 -26.58 -7.00
C ALA A 176 -16.01 -26.84 -6.51
N LYS A 177 -16.50 -25.99 -5.60
CA LYS A 177 -17.90 -26.01 -5.17
C LYS A 177 -18.87 -25.74 -6.32
N ASP A 178 -18.61 -24.70 -7.12
CA ASP A 178 -19.47 -24.29 -8.24
C ASP A 178 -19.54 -25.36 -9.33
N THR A 179 -18.46 -26.13 -9.51
CA THR A 179 -18.37 -27.25 -10.48
C THR A 179 -18.73 -28.61 -9.90
N ASN A 180 -19.06 -28.71 -8.59
CA ASN A 180 -19.27 -29.97 -7.86
C ASN A 180 -18.07 -30.95 -7.95
N ASP A 181 -16.84 -30.43 -8.07
CA ASP A 181 -15.62 -31.24 -8.07
C ASP A 181 -15.14 -31.48 -6.64
N MET A 182 -15.60 -32.60 -6.04
CA MET A 182 -15.23 -32.96 -4.67
C MET A 182 -13.74 -33.22 -4.50
N LYS A 183 -13.04 -33.75 -5.52
CA LYS A 183 -11.59 -34.00 -5.41
C LYS A 183 -10.80 -32.71 -5.38
N ALA A 184 -11.16 -31.75 -6.24
CA ALA A 184 -10.54 -30.43 -6.24
C ALA A 184 -10.85 -29.69 -4.93
N PHE A 185 -12.09 -29.80 -4.43
CA PHE A 185 -12.48 -29.23 -3.15
C PHE A 185 -11.67 -29.78 -1.98
N ASP A 186 -11.59 -31.11 -1.84
CA ASP A 186 -10.81 -31.75 -0.77
C ASP A 186 -9.34 -31.34 -0.80
N LYS A 187 -8.73 -31.30 -1.98
CA LYS A 187 -7.35 -30.85 -2.15
C LYS A 187 -7.16 -29.41 -1.66
N ALA A 188 -8.03 -28.50 -2.07
CA ALA A 188 -7.95 -27.08 -1.66
C ALA A 188 -8.22 -26.93 -0.15
N PHE A 189 -9.22 -27.60 0.39
CA PHE A 189 -9.59 -27.56 1.80
C PHE A 189 -8.47 -28.07 2.72
N PHE A 190 -7.88 -29.23 2.43
CA PHE A 190 -6.78 -29.75 3.24
C PHE A 190 -5.51 -28.89 3.07
N GLY A 191 -5.27 -28.31 1.89
CA GLY A 191 -4.21 -27.32 1.68
C GLY A 191 -4.43 -26.08 2.53
N HIS A 192 -5.66 -25.58 2.59
CA HIS A 192 -6.05 -24.43 3.41
C HIS A 192 -5.86 -24.72 4.92
N ALA A 193 -6.34 -25.86 5.39
CA ALA A 193 -6.10 -26.29 6.77
C ALA A 193 -4.60 -26.35 7.10
N GLY A 194 -3.78 -26.93 6.21
CA GLY A 194 -2.33 -26.96 6.33
C GLY A 194 -1.71 -25.55 6.38
N LEU A 195 -2.22 -24.60 5.61
CA LEU A 195 -1.79 -23.19 5.63
C LEU A 195 -2.07 -22.55 7.00
N ILE A 196 -3.28 -22.74 7.55
CA ILE A 196 -3.67 -22.21 8.87
C ILE A 196 -2.72 -22.72 9.96
N PHE A 197 -2.51 -24.05 10.02
CA PHE A 197 -1.59 -24.63 11.01
C PHE A 197 -0.15 -24.19 10.79
N GLY A 198 0.31 -24.10 9.55
CA GLY A 198 1.64 -23.61 9.21
C GLY A 198 1.83 -22.13 9.59
N ASN A 199 0.83 -21.29 9.38
CA ASN A 199 0.85 -19.88 9.78
C ASN A 199 0.86 -19.76 11.31
N ALA A 200 0.06 -20.55 12.03
CA ALA A 200 0.04 -20.58 13.49
C ALA A 200 1.43 -20.95 14.05
N ALA A 201 2.02 -22.01 13.54
CA ALA A 201 3.35 -22.46 13.96
C ALA A 201 4.42 -21.39 13.68
N ARG A 202 4.41 -20.80 12.48
CA ARG A 202 5.37 -19.73 12.11
C ARG A 202 5.19 -18.46 12.93
N ALA A 203 3.97 -18.00 13.11
CA ALA A 203 3.68 -16.80 13.90
C ALA A 203 4.14 -16.98 15.36
N PHE A 204 3.91 -18.18 15.93
CA PHE A 204 4.32 -18.53 17.29
C PHE A 204 5.86 -18.62 17.39
N THR A 205 6.50 -19.45 16.59
CA THR A 205 7.95 -19.68 16.69
C THR A 205 8.76 -18.42 16.42
N LEU A 206 8.42 -17.68 15.36
CA LEU A 206 9.10 -16.41 15.04
C LEU A 206 8.81 -15.32 16.08
N GLY A 207 7.65 -15.37 16.75
CA GLY A 207 7.30 -14.47 17.86
C GLY A 207 8.21 -14.63 19.07
N PHE A 208 8.73 -15.81 19.29
CA PHE A 208 9.72 -16.10 20.35
C PHE A 208 11.18 -16.04 19.87
N GLY A 209 11.42 -15.56 18.65
CA GLY A 209 12.76 -15.52 18.07
C GLY A 209 13.31 -16.90 17.70
N ILE A 210 12.44 -17.94 17.65
CA ILE A 210 12.82 -19.31 17.31
C ILE A 210 12.62 -19.51 15.81
N GLY A 211 13.68 -19.88 15.11
CA GLY A 211 13.66 -20.14 13.68
C GLY A 211 14.27 -18.99 12.86
N LYS A 212 14.42 -19.26 11.57
CA LYS A 212 14.91 -18.29 10.59
C LYS A 212 13.83 -17.99 9.55
N SER A 213 13.73 -16.75 9.12
CA SER A 213 12.96 -16.41 7.94
C SER A 213 13.54 -17.15 6.72
N SER A 214 12.66 -17.63 5.84
CA SER A 214 13.06 -18.18 4.54
C SER A 214 13.53 -17.10 3.56
N VAL A 215 13.45 -15.85 3.94
CA VAL A 215 13.88 -14.71 3.10
C VAL A 215 15.41 -14.61 3.22
N PRO A 216 16.14 -14.72 2.10
CA PRO A 216 17.59 -14.68 2.09
C PRO A 216 18.10 -13.25 2.23
N PHE A 217 18.07 -12.72 3.45
CA PHE A 217 18.72 -11.45 3.78
C PHE A 217 19.88 -11.73 4.75
N ASP A 218 21.05 -11.25 4.39
CA ASP A 218 22.21 -11.27 5.24
C ASP A 218 22.46 -9.88 5.87
N GLY A 219 23.05 -9.88 7.06
CA GLY A 219 23.42 -8.65 7.76
C GLY A 219 22.27 -8.00 8.57
N PRO A 220 22.34 -6.68 8.81
CA PRO A 220 21.40 -5.97 9.71
C PRO A 220 19.94 -6.04 9.29
N ALA A 221 19.65 -6.27 8.01
CA ALA A 221 18.30 -6.37 7.48
C ALA A 221 17.59 -7.68 7.85
N THR A 222 18.31 -8.71 8.33
CA THR A 222 17.76 -10.01 8.71
C THR A 222 16.66 -9.91 9.77
N ILE A 223 16.81 -9.00 10.75
CA ILE A 223 15.82 -8.78 11.82
C ILE A 223 14.50 -8.32 11.21
N TYR A 224 14.53 -7.35 10.31
CA TYR A 224 13.32 -6.84 9.64
C TYR A 224 12.66 -7.89 8.74
N ALA A 225 13.46 -8.72 8.07
CA ALA A 225 12.94 -9.82 7.28
C ALA A 225 12.21 -10.87 8.15
N GLN A 226 12.73 -11.16 9.34
CA GLN A 226 12.08 -12.03 10.31
C GLN A 226 10.76 -11.44 10.83
N ASP A 227 10.75 -10.14 11.14
CA ASP A 227 9.54 -9.42 11.56
C ASP A 227 8.46 -9.43 10.47
N ILE A 228 8.84 -9.17 9.22
CA ILE A 228 7.92 -9.26 8.08
C ILE A 228 7.35 -10.68 7.93
N ALA A 229 8.18 -11.72 8.04
CA ALA A 229 7.72 -13.10 7.96
C ALA A 229 6.74 -13.46 9.10
N ARG A 230 7.03 -13.01 10.32
CA ARG A 230 6.15 -13.17 11.48
C ARG A 230 4.81 -12.45 11.29
N LEU A 231 4.87 -11.18 10.91
CA LEU A 231 3.67 -10.36 10.69
C LEU A 231 2.82 -10.92 9.55
N SER A 232 3.45 -11.37 8.46
CA SER A 232 2.75 -12.02 7.34
C SER A 232 2.01 -13.29 7.78
N ALA A 233 2.65 -14.15 8.58
CA ALA A 233 2.00 -15.34 9.11
C ALA A 233 0.84 -15.00 10.08
N GLY A 234 1.04 -14.01 10.95
CA GLY A 234 0.00 -13.52 11.86
C GLY A 234 -1.16 -12.89 11.10
N PHE A 235 -0.88 -12.12 10.04
CA PHE A 235 -1.92 -11.53 9.19
C PHE A 235 -2.74 -12.63 8.49
N GLY A 236 -2.10 -13.68 7.95
CA GLY A 236 -2.80 -14.81 7.35
C GLY A 236 -3.80 -15.44 8.33
N LEU A 237 -3.39 -15.68 9.58
CA LEU A 237 -4.29 -16.19 10.62
C LEU A 237 -5.46 -15.25 10.93
N CYS A 238 -5.20 -13.95 11.02
CA CYS A 238 -6.25 -12.95 11.26
C CYS A 238 -7.23 -12.89 10.08
N ALA A 239 -6.74 -13.00 8.86
CA ALA A 239 -7.56 -13.03 7.65
C ALA A 239 -8.48 -14.26 7.63
N ASP A 240 -7.94 -15.45 7.90
CA ASP A 240 -8.72 -16.69 7.98
C ASP A 240 -9.75 -16.65 9.10
N ALA A 241 -9.37 -16.18 10.29
CA ALA A 241 -10.29 -16.02 11.41
C ALA A 241 -11.43 -15.03 11.09
N ALA A 242 -11.14 -13.93 10.41
CA ALA A 242 -12.13 -12.96 9.99
C ALA A 242 -13.09 -13.54 8.93
N MET A 243 -12.56 -14.25 7.96
CA MET A 243 -13.38 -14.91 6.93
C MET A 243 -14.25 -16.01 7.52
N ALA A 244 -13.71 -16.84 8.40
CA ALA A 244 -14.45 -17.93 9.05
C ALA A 244 -15.53 -17.43 10.02
N SER A 245 -15.25 -16.37 10.78
CA SER A 245 -16.18 -15.86 11.78
C SER A 245 -17.26 -14.94 11.22
N LEU A 246 -16.94 -14.14 10.23
CA LEU A 246 -17.84 -13.12 9.68
C LEU A 246 -18.42 -13.49 8.32
N GLY A 247 -17.76 -14.34 7.55
CA GLY A 247 -18.20 -14.76 6.24
C GLY A 247 -18.61 -13.57 5.35
N SER A 248 -19.80 -13.64 4.75
CA SER A 248 -20.34 -12.57 3.90
C SER A 248 -20.59 -11.25 4.63
N ALA A 249 -20.75 -11.28 5.97
CA ALA A 249 -20.94 -10.07 6.76
C ALA A 249 -19.69 -9.20 6.80
N LEU A 250 -18.52 -9.75 6.51
CA LEU A 250 -17.25 -9.01 6.45
C LEU A 250 -17.32 -7.82 5.48
N LYS A 251 -18.02 -7.98 4.35
CA LYS A 251 -18.26 -6.90 3.37
C LYS A 251 -19.05 -5.71 3.93
N LYS A 252 -19.82 -5.94 5.00
CA LYS A 252 -20.62 -4.90 5.69
C LYS A 252 -19.93 -4.37 6.94
N ARG A 253 -18.87 -5.02 7.39
CA ARG A 253 -18.06 -4.64 8.56
C ARG A 253 -16.84 -3.83 8.13
N GLU A 254 -17.08 -2.69 7.48
CA GLU A 254 -16.05 -1.87 6.85
C GLU A 254 -14.92 -1.47 7.80
N MET A 255 -15.21 -1.20 9.08
CA MET A 255 -14.18 -0.88 10.08
C MET A 255 -13.21 -2.03 10.33
N ILE A 256 -13.70 -3.27 10.33
CA ILE A 256 -12.86 -4.47 10.49
C ILE A 256 -12.05 -4.68 9.22
N SER A 257 -12.72 -4.62 8.06
CA SER A 257 -12.07 -4.71 6.75
C SER A 257 -10.96 -3.66 6.59
N ALA A 258 -11.19 -2.42 7.04
CA ALA A 258 -10.19 -1.36 6.99
C ALA A 258 -8.95 -1.69 7.85
N ARG A 259 -9.15 -2.15 9.09
CA ARG A 259 -8.03 -2.51 9.98
C ARG A 259 -7.23 -3.70 9.48
N LEU A 260 -7.87 -4.62 8.77
CA LEU A 260 -7.18 -5.74 8.11
C LEU A 260 -6.52 -5.30 6.78
N GLY A 261 -6.95 -4.16 6.23
CA GLY A 261 -6.36 -3.56 5.03
C GLY A 261 -5.14 -2.69 5.33
N ASP A 262 -5.04 -2.17 6.55
CA ASP A 262 -3.90 -1.38 7.01
C ASP A 262 -2.67 -2.26 7.27
#